data_46f2fc4c0a8158d56371600e48a07629
#
_entry.id   46f2fc4c0a8158d56371600e48a07629
#
_cell.length_a   1.000
_cell.length_b   1.000
_cell.length_c   1.000
_cell.angle_alpha   90.00
_cell.angle_beta   90.00
_cell.angle_gamma   90.00
#
_symmetry.space_group_name_H-M   'P 1'
#
loop_
_entity.id
_entity.type
_entity.pdbx_description
1 polymer ?
#
loop_
_entity_poly.entity_id
_entity_poly.type
_entity_poly.pdbx_seq_one_letter_code
_entity_poly.pdbx_strand_id
1 'polypeptide(L)'
;MKIQGLQKMTLLDFPGRVACTVFLGGCDFRCPFCHNGELLDGSAPAVMDDAELLRFLKGRQGLLDGVAITGGEPLLRKDLPELLRAIREMGFAVKVDTNGNHPDALSALLTEGLVDYVAMDIKNSPEKYALTVGLPSIDLAPIRRSVSMLMDGAVPYEFRTTVVDELHKAADFEAMGRWIAGARAYFLQPFTDRDSVPFAGLHAPTRENLEKYASIARVYVPYTSIRGV
;
A
#
# COMPACT_ATOMS: atom_id res chain seq x y z
N MET A 1 14.98 -9.94 11.04
CA MET A 1 13.97 -9.93 9.95
C MET A 1 14.66 -10.07 8.60
N LYS A 2 14.00 -10.63 7.57
CA LYS A 2 14.55 -10.67 6.21
C LYS A 2 13.91 -9.55 5.39
N ILE A 3 14.71 -8.74 4.73
CA ILE A 3 14.31 -7.66 3.84
C ILE A 3 14.63 -8.11 2.43
N GLN A 4 13.63 -8.14 1.54
CA GLN A 4 13.77 -8.66 0.18
C GLN A 4 14.11 -7.58 -0.84
N GLY A 5 13.94 -6.30 -0.50
CA GLY A 5 14.32 -5.21 -1.37
C GLY A 5 14.56 -3.90 -0.62
N LEU A 6 15.43 -3.06 -1.15
CA LEU A 6 15.70 -1.72 -0.64
C LEU A 6 15.87 -0.73 -1.80
N GLN A 7 14.96 0.21 -1.91
CA GLN A 7 15.19 1.42 -2.70
C GLN A 7 15.81 2.48 -1.78
N LYS A 8 17.09 2.76 -2.00
CA LYS A 8 17.91 3.57 -1.07
C LYS A 8 17.47 5.02 -0.94
N MET A 9 16.72 5.55 -1.93
CA MET A 9 16.16 6.89 -1.91
C MET A 9 14.94 6.96 -2.84
N THR A 10 13.88 7.63 -2.38
CA THR A 10 12.66 7.91 -3.14
C THR A 10 12.12 9.29 -2.76
N LEU A 11 11.51 9.96 -3.75
CA LEU A 11 10.75 11.20 -3.56
C LEU A 11 9.23 10.98 -3.77
N LEU A 12 8.83 9.74 -4.09
CA LEU A 12 7.48 9.39 -4.50
C LEU A 12 6.72 8.57 -3.46
N ASP A 13 7.44 7.69 -2.73
CA ASP A 13 6.78 6.70 -1.89
C ASP A 13 6.34 7.24 -0.52
N PHE A 14 6.87 8.39 -0.10
CA PHE A 14 6.45 9.04 1.13
C PHE A 14 6.10 10.52 0.85
N PRO A 15 4.81 10.90 0.87
CA PRO A 15 4.39 12.25 0.52
C PRO A 15 5.12 13.33 1.34
N GLY A 16 5.75 14.28 0.63
CA GLY A 16 6.44 15.43 1.23
C GLY A 16 7.75 15.11 1.96
N ARG A 17 8.32 13.91 1.78
CA ARG A 17 9.56 13.49 2.45
C ARG A 17 10.53 12.82 1.47
N VAL A 18 11.82 13.04 1.70
CA VAL A 18 12.87 12.21 1.09
C VAL A 18 12.98 10.94 1.94
N ALA A 19 12.71 9.78 1.34
CA ALA A 19 12.66 8.53 2.08
C ALA A 19 13.45 7.40 1.38
N CYS A 20 13.66 6.30 2.06
CA CYS A 20 13.94 5.02 1.42
C CYS A 20 12.72 4.11 1.50
N THR A 21 12.65 3.10 0.60
CA THR A 21 11.57 2.11 0.60
C THR A 21 12.12 0.74 0.89
N VAL A 22 11.56 0.10 1.92
CA VAL A 22 11.92 -1.26 2.38
C VAL A 22 10.83 -2.22 1.93
N PHE A 23 11.22 -3.28 1.23
CA PHE A 23 10.30 -4.29 0.72
C PHE A 23 10.39 -5.57 1.55
N LEU A 24 9.26 -5.95 2.17
CA LEU A 24 9.11 -7.16 2.97
C LEU A 24 8.40 -8.24 2.17
N GLY A 25 8.78 -9.50 2.35
CA GLY A 25 8.17 -10.64 1.67
C GLY A 25 6.99 -11.24 2.42
N GLY A 26 6.17 -11.95 1.67
CA GLY A 26 4.93 -12.59 2.11
C GLY A 26 3.72 -11.68 1.92
N CYS A 27 2.66 -12.24 1.36
CA CYS A 27 1.37 -11.57 1.21
C CYS A 27 0.26 -12.61 1.34
N ASP A 28 -0.86 -12.24 1.89
CA ASP A 28 -2.07 -13.04 1.96
C ASP A 28 -2.97 -12.90 0.72
N PHE A 29 -2.69 -11.92 -0.15
CA PHE A 29 -3.34 -11.77 -1.44
C PHE A 29 -2.50 -12.36 -2.57
N ARG A 30 -3.14 -12.64 -3.71
CA ARG A 30 -2.55 -13.20 -4.95
C ARG A 30 -2.98 -12.39 -6.17
N CYS A 31 -2.96 -11.05 -6.01
CA CYS A 31 -3.40 -10.13 -7.07
C CYS A 31 -2.70 -10.44 -8.39
N PRO A 32 -3.42 -10.68 -9.49
CA PRO A 32 -2.82 -11.04 -10.78
C PRO A 32 -1.94 -9.92 -11.36
N PHE A 33 -2.17 -8.68 -10.96
CA PHE A 33 -1.45 -7.47 -11.38
C PHE A 33 -0.38 -7.01 -10.38
N CYS A 34 0.05 -7.86 -9.45
CA CYS A 34 0.99 -7.47 -8.41
C CYS A 34 2.35 -7.09 -9.00
N HIS A 35 2.81 -5.85 -8.76
CA HIS A 35 4.13 -5.40 -9.20
C HIS A 35 5.29 -6.05 -8.40
N ASN A 36 4.98 -6.61 -7.24
CA ASN A 36 5.90 -7.32 -6.36
C ASN A 36 5.60 -8.83 -6.36
N GLY A 37 5.28 -9.41 -7.52
CA GLY A 37 4.87 -10.81 -7.65
C GLY A 37 5.87 -11.79 -7.07
N GLU A 38 7.15 -11.51 -7.17
CA GLU A 38 8.25 -12.29 -6.62
C GLU A 38 8.31 -12.31 -5.08
N LEU A 39 7.62 -11.35 -4.41
CA LEU A 39 7.58 -11.26 -2.94
C LEU A 39 6.38 -11.98 -2.32
N LEU A 40 5.43 -12.49 -3.11
CA LEU A 40 4.13 -12.97 -2.62
C LEU A 40 4.24 -14.16 -1.66
N ASP A 41 5.14 -15.09 -1.90
CA ASP A 41 5.33 -16.29 -1.06
C ASP A 41 6.42 -16.14 0.01
N GLY A 42 7.13 -15.00 0.00
CA GLY A 42 8.22 -14.72 0.93
C GLY A 42 9.50 -15.51 0.67
N SER A 43 9.59 -16.24 -0.45
CA SER A 43 10.77 -17.08 -0.81
C SER A 43 11.89 -16.28 -1.46
N ALA A 44 11.61 -15.06 -1.94
CA ALA A 44 12.61 -14.20 -2.54
C ALA A 44 13.85 -14.04 -1.63
N PRO A 45 15.06 -14.08 -2.18
CA PRO A 45 16.28 -13.91 -1.40
C PRO A 45 16.29 -12.61 -0.62
N ALA A 46 16.72 -12.67 0.64
CA ALA A 46 16.93 -11.46 1.41
C ALA A 46 18.12 -10.69 0.86
N VAL A 47 17.96 -9.38 0.67
CA VAL A 47 19.07 -8.48 0.29
C VAL A 47 19.81 -7.95 1.52
N MET A 48 19.15 -7.98 2.69
CA MET A 48 19.72 -7.61 3.98
C MET A 48 18.84 -8.08 5.15
N ASP A 49 19.39 -8.00 6.35
CA ASP A 49 18.64 -8.15 7.60
C ASP A 49 18.36 -6.80 8.28
N ASP A 50 17.67 -6.83 9.43
CA ASP A 50 17.33 -5.64 10.20
C ASP A 50 18.56 -4.87 10.68
N ALA A 51 19.61 -5.59 11.13
CA ALA A 51 20.81 -4.94 11.62
C ALA A 51 21.54 -4.20 10.52
N GLU A 52 21.51 -4.74 9.31
CA GLU A 52 22.08 -4.11 8.11
C GLU A 52 21.25 -2.90 7.67
N LEU A 53 19.92 -2.99 7.72
CA LEU A 53 19.04 -1.85 7.47
C LEU A 53 19.30 -0.73 8.47
N LEU A 54 19.36 -1.01 9.76
CA LEU A 54 19.60 0.01 10.79
C LEU A 54 21.00 0.65 10.64
N ARG A 55 22.03 -0.12 10.25
CA ARG A 55 23.35 0.45 9.90
C ARG A 55 23.27 1.37 8.68
N PHE A 56 22.53 0.97 7.64
CA PHE A 56 22.29 1.81 6.47
C PHE A 56 21.60 3.11 6.87
N LEU A 57 20.52 3.04 7.64
CA LEU A 57 19.76 4.21 8.10
C LEU A 57 20.62 5.15 8.96
N LYS A 58 21.47 4.61 9.84
CA LYS A 58 22.41 5.41 10.65
C LYS A 58 23.29 6.29 9.78
N GLY A 59 23.78 5.77 8.65
CA GLY A 59 24.55 6.54 7.67
C GLY A 59 23.72 7.50 6.80
N ARG A 60 22.40 7.57 7.01
CA ARG A 60 21.46 8.41 6.25
C ARG A 60 20.75 9.47 7.10
N GLN A 61 21.05 9.55 8.40
CA GLN A 61 20.53 10.62 9.25
C GLN A 61 20.94 11.99 8.71
N GLY A 62 19.97 12.91 8.63
CA GLY A 62 20.13 14.21 8.00
C GLY A 62 20.07 14.24 6.46
N LEU A 63 19.97 13.07 5.80
CA LEU A 63 19.80 12.93 4.35
C LEU A 63 18.42 12.41 3.97
N LEU A 64 17.87 11.52 4.78
CA LEU A 64 16.52 11.00 4.63
C LEU A 64 15.64 11.51 5.77
N ASP A 65 14.38 11.80 5.45
CA ASP A 65 13.36 12.22 6.41
C ASP A 65 12.58 11.01 6.96
N GLY A 66 12.51 9.91 6.19
CA GLY A 66 11.68 8.79 6.56
C GLY A 66 11.97 7.48 5.84
N VAL A 67 11.20 6.46 6.25
CA VAL A 67 11.25 5.11 5.72
C VAL A 67 9.84 4.68 5.34
N ALA A 68 9.64 4.27 4.09
CA ALA A 68 8.42 3.62 3.64
C ALA A 68 8.59 2.10 3.74
N ILE A 69 7.67 1.44 4.41
CA ILE A 69 7.62 -0.02 4.57
C ILE A 69 6.51 -0.56 3.67
N THR A 70 6.88 -1.44 2.76
CA THR A 70 6.00 -2.01 1.73
C THR A 70 6.45 -3.44 1.37
N GLY A 71 6.11 -3.94 0.19
CA GLY A 71 6.55 -5.23 -0.36
C GLY A 71 5.38 -6.14 -0.71
N GLY A 72 5.23 -7.26 -0.01
CA GLY A 72 4.00 -8.04 0.05
C GLY A 72 2.98 -7.35 0.97
N GLU A 73 2.68 -7.96 2.12
CA GLU A 73 1.89 -7.31 3.18
C GLU A 73 2.73 -7.16 4.45
N PRO A 74 3.19 -5.95 4.78
CA PRO A 74 4.04 -5.73 5.95
C PRO A 74 3.40 -6.15 7.28
N LEU A 75 2.08 -5.99 7.41
CA LEU A 75 1.35 -6.29 8.66
C LEU A 75 1.25 -7.79 8.98
N LEU A 76 1.68 -8.68 8.09
CA LEU A 76 1.88 -10.10 8.38
C LEU A 76 3.06 -10.35 9.32
N ARG A 77 3.98 -9.39 9.44
CA ARG A 77 5.24 -9.55 10.16
C ARG A 77 5.04 -9.23 11.65
N LYS A 78 5.12 -10.26 12.48
CA LYS A 78 4.96 -10.13 13.95
C LYS A 78 6.05 -9.28 14.60
N ASP A 79 7.24 -9.26 14.01
CA ASP A 79 8.42 -8.52 14.47
C ASP A 79 8.51 -7.10 13.86
N LEU A 80 7.49 -6.66 13.09
CA LEU A 80 7.45 -5.32 12.51
C LEU A 80 7.48 -4.20 13.57
N PRO A 81 6.74 -4.27 14.70
CA PRO A 81 6.75 -3.19 15.69
C PRO A 81 8.15 -2.91 16.26
N GLU A 82 8.97 -3.95 16.49
CA GLU A 82 10.34 -3.81 16.99
C GLU A 82 11.21 -3.03 16.00
N LEU A 83 11.11 -3.37 14.69
CA LEU A 83 11.84 -2.68 13.65
C LEU A 83 11.41 -1.21 13.58
N LEU A 84 10.10 -0.93 13.60
CA LEU A 84 9.59 0.44 13.51
C LEU A 84 10.03 1.29 14.70
N ARG A 85 10.05 0.74 15.92
CA ARG A 85 10.59 1.45 17.10
C ARG A 85 12.05 1.85 16.89
N ALA A 86 12.89 0.90 16.46
CA ALA A 86 14.30 1.18 16.20
C ALA A 86 14.48 2.28 15.13
N ILE A 87 13.67 2.26 14.06
CA ILE A 87 13.70 3.30 13.01
C ILE A 87 13.31 4.67 13.60
N ARG A 88 12.25 4.72 14.41
CA ARG A 88 11.78 5.97 15.04
C ARG A 88 12.76 6.53 16.07
N GLU A 89 13.40 5.67 16.87
CA GLU A 89 14.46 6.06 17.80
C GLU A 89 15.66 6.74 17.08
N MET A 90 15.87 6.42 15.82
CA MET A 90 16.88 7.08 14.98
C MET A 90 16.40 8.42 14.41
N GLY A 91 15.15 8.83 14.65
CA GLY A 91 14.57 10.10 14.21
C GLY A 91 13.89 10.08 12.83
N PHE A 92 13.71 8.91 12.21
CA PHE A 92 13.01 8.81 10.93
C PHE A 92 11.49 8.73 11.11
N ALA A 93 10.75 9.39 10.23
CA ALA A 93 9.33 9.15 10.08
C ALA A 93 9.07 7.80 9.40
N VAL A 94 7.95 7.18 9.73
CA VAL A 94 7.56 5.86 9.19
C VAL A 94 6.28 5.96 8.41
N LYS A 95 6.28 5.43 7.17
CA LYS A 95 5.09 5.16 6.38
C LYS A 95 4.91 3.66 6.20
N VAL A 96 3.67 3.21 6.29
CA VAL A 96 3.31 1.81 6.01
C VAL A 96 2.33 1.76 4.84
N ASP A 97 2.65 0.93 3.85
CA ASP A 97 1.72 0.53 2.79
C ASP A 97 1.07 -0.79 3.20
N THR A 98 -0.27 -0.89 3.07
CA THR A 98 -1.00 -2.11 3.48
C THR A 98 -2.19 -2.40 2.57
N ASN A 99 -2.55 -3.66 2.46
CA ASN A 99 -3.78 -4.13 1.83
C ASN A 99 -5.01 -4.01 2.76
N GLY A 100 -4.79 -3.67 4.03
CA GLY A 100 -5.85 -3.45 5.03
C GLY A 100 -6.45 -4.70 5.65
N ASN A 101 -5.98 -5.91 5.31
CA ASN A 101 -6.58 -7.16 5.81
C ASN A 101 -6.18 -7.53 7.25
N HIS A 102 -5.30 -6.74 7.88
CA HIS A 102 -4.78 -6.97 9.23
C HIS A 102 -5.07 -5.80 10.19
N PRO A 103 -6.36 -5.52 10.50
CA PRO A 103 -6.74 -4.35 11.30
C PRO A 103 -6.18 -4.36 12.72
N ASP A 104 -5.98 -5.52 13.35
CA ASP A 104 -5.43 -5.61 14.70
C ASP A 104 -3.95 -5.20 14.72
N ALA A 105 -3.17 -5.66 13.74
CA ALA A 105 -1.78 -5.26 13.60
C ALA A 105 -1.67 -3.75 13.29
N LEU A 106 -2.51 -3.24 12.38
CA LEU A 106 -2.58 -1.81 12.08
C LEU A 106 -2.92 -1.00 13.33
N SER A 107 -3.94 -1.41 14.09
CA SER A 107 -4.37 -0.76 15.33
C SER A 107 -3.24 -0.68 16.35
N ALA A 108 -2.49 -1.76 16.54
CA ALA A 108 -1.35 -1.78 17.46
C ALA A 108 -0.29 -0.76 17.07
N LEU A 109 0.11 -0.72 15.78
CA LEU A 109 1.10 0.24 15.28
C LEU A 109 0.65 1.70 15.45
N LEU A 110 -0.63 1.98 15.20
CA LEU A 110 -1.20 3.32 15.34
C LEU A 110 -1.29 3.73 16.83
N THR A 111 -1.72 2.82 17.70
CA THR A 111 -1.84 3.07 19.15
C THR A 111 -0.49 3.32 19.79
N GLU A 112 0.55 2.61 19.39
CA GLU A 112 1.92 2.82 19.84
C GLU A 112 2.60 4.05 19.21
N GLY A 113 1.95 4.73 18.27
CA GLY A 113 2.52 5.89 17.57
C GLY A 113 3.73 5.54 16.69
N LEU A 114 3.78 4.33 16.15
CA LEU A 114 4.91 3.84 15.35
C LEU A 114 4.85 4.24 13.88
N VAL A 115 3.72 4.79 13.42
CA VAL A 115 3.46 5.13 12.03
C VAL A 115 3.01 6.57 11.91
N ASP A 116 3.63 7.33 11.01
CA ASP A 116 3.31 8.73 10.73
C ASP A 116 2.44 8.91 9.47
N TYR A 117 2.33 7.89 8.63
CA TYR A 117 1.51 7.90 7.41
C TYR A 117 1.11 6.48 7.00
N VAL A 118 -0.12 6.30 6.56
CA VAL A 118 -0.60 5.02 6.02
C VAL A 118 -1.09 5.21 4.58
N ALA A 119 -0.62 4.37 3.66
CA ALA A 119 -1.24 4.22 2.35
C ALA A 119 -1.91 2.85 2.29
N MET A 120 -3.24 2.84 2.17
CA MET A 120 -4.00 1.60 2.13
C MET A 120 -4.61 1.39 0.74
N ASP A 121 -4.45 0.20 0.23
CA ASP A 121 -4.99 -0.16 -1.07
C ASP A 121 -6.45 -0.65 -0.96
N ILE A 122 -7.35 0.00 -1.69
CA ILE A 122 -8.69 -0.50 -2.00
C ILE A 122 -8.61 -1.19 -3.36
N LYS A 123 -8.74 -2.52 -3.38
CA LYS A 123 -8.41 -3.29 -4.59
C LYS A 123 -9.52 -3.27 -5.63
N ASN A 124 -10.79 -3.29 -5.22
CA ASN A 124 -11.97 -3.18 -6.12
C ASN A 124 -13.25 -2.96 -5.30
N SER A 125 -14.40 -2.93 -6.00
CA SER A 125 -15.72 -3.01 -5.39
C SER A 125 -15.87 -4.27 -4.52
N PRO A 126 -16.72 -4.25 -3.46
CA PRO A 126 -16.94 -5.41 -2.61
C PRO A 126 -17.27 -6.69 -3.38
N GLU A 127 -18.05 -6.57 -4.46
CA GLU A 127 -18.54 -7.70 -5.27
C GLU A 127 -17.42 -8.37 -6.06
N LYS A 128 -16.40 -7.60 -6.45
CA LYS A 128 -15.26 -8.09 -7.25
C LYS A 128 -13.97 -8.24 -6.45
N TYR A 129 -14.02 -7.97 -5.16
CA TYR A 129 -12.80 -7.92 -4.35
C TYR A 129 -12.04 -9.25 -4.37
N ALA A 130 -12.72 -10.38 -4.13
CA ALA A 130 -12.10 -11.70 -4.15
C ALA A 130 -11.41 -12.00 -5.50
N LEU A 131 -12.11 -11.76 -6.62
CA LEU A 131 -11.55 -11.92 -7.96
C LEU A 131 -10.29 -11.07 -8.14
N THR A 132 -10.34 -9.80 -7.72
CA THR A 132 -9.26 -8.84 -7.93
C THR A 132 -8.03 -9.16 -7.09
N VAL A 133 -8.21 -9.71 -5.89
CA VAL A 133 -7.08 -10.13 -5.03
C VAL A 133 -6.63 -11.56 -5.28
N GLY A 134 -7.20 -12.25 -6.28
CA GLY A 134 -6.80 -13.59 -6.70
C GLY A 134 -7.15 -14.69 -5.68
N LEU A 135 -8.25 -14.52 -4.96
CA LEU A 135 -8.72 -15.48 -3.97
C LEU A 135 -10.12 -16.06 -4.35
N PRO A 136 -10.43 -17.30 -3.98
CA PRO A 136 -11.76 -17.89 -4.25
C PRO A 136 -12.88 -17.18 -3.47
N SER A 137 -12.58 -16.63 -2.31
CA SER A 137 -13.48 -15.83 -1.47
C SER A 137 -12.66 -14.97 -0.52
N ILE A 138 -13.26 -13.90 0.02
CA ILE A 138 -12.64 -13.03 1.02
C ILE A 138 -13.70 -12.51 1.99
N ASP A 139 -13.35 -12.49 3.28
CA ASP A 139 -14.11 -11.73 4.27
C ASP A 139 -13.65 -10.26 4.21
N LEU A 140 -14.55 -9.35 3.92
CA LEU A 140 -14.27 -7.91 3.84
C LEU A 140 -14.37 -7.21 5.21
N ALA A 141 -14.80 -7.87 6.27
CA ALA A 141 -14.94 -7.25 7.58
C ALA A 141 -13.60 -6.69 8.11
N PRO A 142 -12.45 -7.39 8.00
CA PRO A 142 -11.16 -6.84 8.38
C PRO A 142 -10.80 -5.56 7.60
N ILE A 143 -10.98 -5.58 6.27
CA ILE A 143 -10.65 -4.44 5.40
C ILE A 143 -11.55 -3.24 5.73
N ARG A 144 -12.86 -3.46 5.92
CA ARG A 144 -13.81 -2.41 6.34
C ARG A 144 -13.41 -1.79 7.67
N ARG A 145 -12.95 -2.60 8.62
CA ARG A 145 -12.47 -2.14 9.91
C ARG A 145 -11.22 -1.26 9.78
N SER A 146 -10.26 -1.65 8.92
CA SER A 146 -9.08 -0.83 8.61
C SER A 146 -9.45 0.50 7.96
N VAL A 147 -10.40 0.50 7.00
CA VAL A 147 -10.93 1.72 6.39
C VAL A 147 -11.50 2.66 7.45
N SER A 148 -12.44 2.18 8.29
CA SER A 148 -13.05 3.00 9.35
C SER A 148 -11.99 3.54 10.31
N MET A 149 -11.06 2.71 10.76
CA MET A 149 -9.98 3.10 11.66
C MET A 149 -9.13 4.25 11.10
N LEU A 150 -8.78 4.20 9.81
CA LEU A 150 -8.01 5.27 9.18
C LEU A 150 -8.85 6.54 9.00
N MET A 151 -10.12 6.41 8.60
CA MET A 151 -11.00 7.56 8.40
C MET A 151 -11.31 8.30 9.71
N ASP A 152 -11.50 7.57 10.80
CA ASP A 152 -11.78 8.11 12.14
C ASP A 152 -10.52 8.53 12.89
N GLY A 153 -9.35 8.09 12.44
CA GLY A 153 -8.07 8.29 13.11
C GLY A 153 -7.41 9.65 12.84
N ALA A 154 -6.37 9.94 13.64
CA ALA A 154 -5.60 11.17 13.54
C ALA A 154 -4.39 11.07 12.58
N VAL A 155 -3.91 9.85 12.30
CA VAL A 155 -2.74 9.63 11.45
C VAL A 155 -3.08 10.00 9.99
N PRO A 156 -2.25 10.78 9.32
CA PRO A 156 -2.40 11.04 7.88
C PRO A 156 -2.42 9.75 7.07
N TYR A 157 -3.35 9.67 6.12
CA TYR A 157 -3.49 8.50 5.27
C TYR A 157 -3.95 8.87 3.86
N GLU A 158 -3.80 7.92 2.95
CA GLU A 158 -4.40 7.90 1.62
C GLU A 158 -4.96 6.52 1.30
N PHE A 159 -6.03 6.48 0.52
CA PHE A 159 -6.45 5.25 -0.18
C PHE A 159 -5.90 5.25 -1.60
N ARG A 160 -5.61 4.05 -2.13
CA ARG A 160 -5.10 3.86 -3.49
C ARG A 160 -5.79 2.71 -4.18
N THR A 161 -5.91 2.80 -5.51
CA THR A 161 -6.30 1.68 -6.36
C THR A 161 -5.40 1.62 -7.57
N THR A 162 -4.74 0.48 -7.78
CA THR A 162 -4.11 0.18 -9.06
C THR A 162 -5.21 -0.23 -10.03
N VAL A 163 -5.41 0.57 -11.08
CA VAL A 163 -6.50 0.41 -12.05
C VAL A 163 -6.04 -0.47 -13.21
N VAL A 164 -6.70 -1.61 -13.37
CA VAL A 164 -6.48 -2.59 -14.44
C VAL A 164 -7.72 -2.64 -15.33
N ASP A 165 -7.58 -2.53 -16.63
CA ASP A 165 -8.74 -2.39 -17.53
C ASP A 165 -9.65 -3.63 -17.51
N GLU A 166 -9.10 -4.82 -17.38
CA GLU A 166 -9.85 -6.08 -17.34
C GLU A 166 -10.64 -6.26 -16.04
N LEU A 167 -10.18 -5.66 -14.95
CA LEU A 167 -10.76 -5.86 -13.62
C LEU A 167 -11.71 -4.74 -13.19
N HIS A 168 -11.48 -3.51 -13.67
CA HIS A 168 -12.17 -2.32 -13.19
C HIS A 168 -13.06 -1.68 -14.25
N LYS A 169 -14.27 -1.34 -13.86
CA LYS A 169 -15.24 -0.62 -14.69
C LYS A 169 -15.87 0.54 -13.91
N ALA A 170 -16.56 1.43 -14.58
CA ALA A 170 -17.15 2.64 -13.95
C ALA A 170 -18.00 2.36 -12.69
N ALA A 171 -18.81 1.29 -12.72
CA ALA A 171 -19.63 0.90 -11.57
C ALA A 171 -18.81 0.51 -10.34
N ASP A 172 -17.59 -0.03 -10.54
CA ASP A 172 -16.70 -0.39 -9.44
C ASP A 172 -16.22 0.86 -8.71
N PHE A 173 -15.90 1.95 -9.44
CA PHE A 173 -15.48 3.21 -8.83
C PHE A 173 -16.61 3.92 -8.10
N GLU A 174 -17.85 3.74 -8.53
CA GLU A 174 -19.02 4.19 -7.79
C GLU A 174 -19.16 3.43 -6.46
N ALA A 175 -19.01 2.10 -6.48
CA ALA A 175 -19.11 1.26 -5.29
C ALA A 175 -17.94 1.51 -4.30
N MET A 176 -16.70 1.60 -4.80
CA MET A 176 -15.53 1.96 -3.98
C MET A 176 -15.66 3.36 -3.41
N GLY A 177 -16.08 4.33 -4.22
CA GLY A 177 -16.30 5.70 -3.79
C GLY A 177 -17.31 5.81 -2.64
N ARG A 178 -18.44 5.11 -2.73
CA ARG A 178 -19.43 5.02 -1.64
C ARG A 178 -18.82 4.41 -0.38
N TRP A 179 -18.00 3.37 -0.53
CA TRP A 179 -17.37 2.68 0.60
C TRP A 179 -16.42 3.59 1.38
N ILE A 180 -15.62 4.41 0.68
CA ILE A 180 -14.65 5.32 1.30
C ILE A 180 -15.12 6.78 1.29
N ALA A 181 -16.45 7.01 1.22
CA ALA A 181 -17.01 8.37 1.14
C ALA A 181 -16.56 9.23 2.33
N GLY A 182 -16.06 10.44 2.03
CA GLY A 182 -15.51 11.35 3.04
C GLY A 182 -14.03 11.11 3.37
N ALA A 183 -13.35 10.16 2.73
CA ALA A 183 -11.92 9.99 2.91
C ALA A 183 -11.12 11.24 2.54
N ARG A 184 -9.95 11.42 3.17
CA ARG A 184 -9.08 12.61 2.97
C ARG A 184 -8.48 12.66 1.58
N ALA A 185 -8.04 11.49 1.03
CA ALA A 185 -7.42 11.41 -0.27
C ALA A 185 -7.61 10.01 -0.88
N TYR A 186 -7.82 9.98 -2.20
CA TYR A 186 -7.90 8.76 -2.98
C TYR A 186 -7.08 8.88 -4.26
N PHE A 187 -6.19 7.93 -4.51
CA PHE A 187 -5.33 7.95 -5.69
C PHE A 187 -5.60 6.77 -6.60
N LEU A 188 -5.88 7.07 -7.88
CA LEU A 188 -5.94 6.08 -8.94
C LEU A 188 -4.59 5.99 -9.63
N GLN A 189 -4.02 4.79 -9.68
CA GLN A 189 -2.74 4.52 -10.30
C GLN A 189 -2.96 3.57 -11.49
N PRO A 190 -2.65 3.97 -12.74
CA PRO A 190 -2.77 3.04 -13.85
C PRO A 190 -1.82 1.86 -13.64
N PHE A 191 -2.29 0.68 -13.97
CA PHE A 191 -1.44 -0.51 -14.01
C PHE A 191 -0.28 -0.29 -14.98
N THR A 192 0.86 -0.83 -14.66
CA THR A 192 2.03 -0.87 -15.54
C THR A 192 2.48 -2.31 -15.65
N ASP A 193 2.53 -2.84 -16.85
CA ASP A 193 3.06 -4.18 -17.09
C ASP A 193 4.56 -4.22 -16.83
N ARG A 194 5.01 -5.23 -16.07
CA ARG A 194 6.41 -5.45 -15.70
C ARG A 194 6.69 -6.95 -15.65
N ASP A 195 7.93 -7.34 -15.81
CA ASP A 195 8.38 -8.75 -15.75
C ASP A 195 8.02 -9.44 -14.43
N SER A 196 7.86 -8.67 -13.33
CA SER A 196 7.47 -9.17 -12.02
C SER A 196 5.97 -9.47 -11.86
N VAL A 197 5.12 -9.07 -12.84
CA VAL A 197 3.67 -9.29 -12.78
C VAL A 197 3.36 -10.77 -13.02
N PRO A 198 2.58 -11.44 -12.13
CA PRO A 198 2.33 -12.88 -12.20
C PRO A 198 1.53 -13.31 -13.44
N PHE A 199 0.64 -12.46 -13.96
CA PHE A 199 -0.26 -12.80 -15.06
C PHE A 199 -0.08 -11.87 -16.26
N ALA A 200 0.13 -12.46 -17.43
CA ALA A 200 0.19 -11.74 -18.68
C ALA A 200 -1.22 -11.34 -19.18
N GLY A 201 -1.27 -10.35 -20.08
CA GLY A 201 -2.51 -9.94 -20.76
C GLY A 201 -3.38 -8.99 -19.94
N LEU A 202 -2.82 -8.34 -18.93
CA LEU A 202 -3.46 -7.25 -18.21
C LEU A 202 -2.98 -5.90 -18.77
N HIS A 203 -3.88 -4.92 -18.85
CA HIS A 203 -3.58 -3.63 -19.44
C HIS A 203 -3.96 -2.45 -18.52
N ALA A 204 -3.25 -1.35 -18.69
CA ALA A 204 -3.66 -0.07 -18.14
C ALA A 204 -4.98 0.39 -18.80
N PRO A 205 -5.88 1.06 -18.07
CA PRO A 205 -7.01 1.73 -18.69
C PRO A 205 -6.52 2.86 -19.61
N THR A 206 -7.32 3.20 -20.61
CA THR A 206 -7.05 4.42 -21.38
C THR A 206 -7.08 5.65 -20.47
N ARG A 207 -6.39 6.72 -20.87
CA ARG A 207 -6.42 7.98 -20.13
C ARG A 207 -7.85 8.51 -19.95
N GLU A 208 -8.69 8.40 -20.98
CA GLU A 208 -10.09 8.80 -20.94
C GLU A 208 -10.87 8.01 -19.90
N ASN A 209 -10.72 6.68 -19.86
CA ASN A 209 -11.36 5.83 -18.85
C ASN A 209 -10.86 6.19 -17.43
N LEU A 210 -9.56 6.40 -17.26
CA LEU A 210 -8.97 6.73 -15.96
C LEU A 210 -9.51 8.07 -15.43
N GLU A 211 -9.61 9.10 -16.28
CA GLU A 211 -10.21 10.40 -15.93
C GLU A 211 -11.71 10.27 -15.62
N LYS A 212 -12.44 9.45 -16.37
CA LYS A 212 -13.84 9.13 -16.08
C LYS A 212 -13.98 8.48 -14.70
N TYR A 213 -13.14 7.50 -14.38
CA TYR A 213 -13.17 6.82 -13.07
C TYR A 213 -12.82 7.77 -11.94
N ALA A 214 -11.81 8.62 -12.13
CA ALA A 214 -11.48 9.66 -11.15
C ALA A 214 -12.65 10.63 -10.93
N SER A 215 -13.35 11.03 -11.99
CA SER A 215 -14.51 11.92 -11.90
C SER A 215 -15.67 11.28 -11.12
N ILE A 216 -15.93 9.98 -11.31
CA ILE A 216 -16.92 9.24 -10.52
C ILE A 216 -16.52 9.22 -9.04
N ALA A 217 -15.27 8.87 -8.74
CA ALA A 217 -14.78 8.79 -7.37
C ALA A 217 -14.80 10.15 -6.64
N ARG A 218 -14.55 11.27 -7.34
CA ARG A 218 -14.60 12.64 -6.78
C ARG A 218 -15.95 13.02 -6.19
N VAL A 219 -17.05 12.41 -6.63
CA VAL A 219 -18.38 12.62 -6.05
C VAL A 219 -18.40 12.23 -4.56
N TYR A 220 -17.61 11.23 -4.19
CA TYR A 220 -17.56 10.66 -2.83
C TYR A 220 -16.33 11.11 -2.06
N VAL A 221 -15.20 11.25 -2.74
CA VAL A 221 -13.91 11.68 -2.19
C VAL A 221 -13.40 12.86 -3.03
N PRO A 222 -13.68 14.12 -2.64
CA PRO A 222 -13.35 15.30 -3.44
C PRO A 222 -11.86 15.37 -3.84
N TYR A 223 -10.95 14.97 -2.94
CA TYR A 223 -9.53 14.88 -3.24
C TYR A 223 -9.19 13.51 -3.86
N THR A 224 -9.76 13.24 -5.04
CA THR A 224 -9.36 12.09 -5.87
C THR A 224 -8.46 12.58 -7.00
N SER A 225 -7.28 11.97 -7.13
CA SER A 225 -6.29 12.32 -8.15
C SER A 225 -5.73 11.07 -8.85
N ILE A 226 -5.22 11.27 -10.04
CA ILE A 226 -4.48 10.24 -10.79
C ILE A 226 -3.00 10.45 -10.49
N ARG A 227 -2.28 9.36 -10.24
CA ARG A 227 -0.84 9.37 -9.94
C ARG A 227 -0.14 8.38 -10.87
N GLY A 228 1.06 8.73 -11.37
CA GLY A 228 1.85 7.83 -12.22
C GLY A 228 1.52 7.90 -13.72
N VAL A 229 1.01 9.04 -14.21
CA VAL A 229 0.78 9.36 -15.63
C VAL A 229 1.71 10.46 -16.09
#